data_f29f632f20da192e2d8e5ce18374380e
#
_entry.id   f29f632f20da192e2d8e5ce18374380e
#
_cell.length_a   1.000
_cell.length_b   1.000
_cell.length_c   1.000
_cell.angle_alpha   90.00
_cell.angle_beta   90.00
_cell.angle_gamma   90.00
#
_symmetry.space_group_name_H-M   'P 1'
#
loop_
_entity.id
_entity.type
_entity.pdbx_description
1 polymer ?
#
loop_
_entity_poly.entity_id
_entity_poly.type
_entity_poly.pdbx_seq_one_letter_code
_entity_poly.pdbx_strand_id
1 'polypeptide(L)'
;MSKTRIQESYLIGASLEQNLGGVPGHVYLETRGTAIDLAKLRQAWRDVLTLHGIQSPLNDYVACFDCTTLTQAEGEREVQQYRAAFAQRNTRTEEGHSCGLALFHLPEGVDCLCFDLNLQVADPAGFQILLGQLAELYQGHPVTVSGGTADPEPASPADVAYWEEQVAQMRPGHILDQQREPTRMHHCQYEATAAKLDAAQWQTVQTRASALGIHPTTLAMAAFADTMRQAAESDFVLNLPIFHTTGDTVEHPDRITDRTRLLTLAVRKTDQMSDILARYQAGMTHIHLDGLDVQTMLRERYPEEPLLAPTVFSSTPGIQLVTEPFQASFGALTYLVSQTPQVCLDAQIYELWDGAYLVWMTPEGLYEHAYLTELFQDWLERLLEEPKGE
;
A
#
# COMPACT_ATOMS: atom_id res chain seq x y z
N MET A 1 -10.09 -16.10 14.08
CA MET A 1 -10.28 -14.70 14.49
C MET A 1 -11.47 -14.12 13.76
N SER A 2 -12.26 -13.23 14.38
CA SER A 2 -13.27 -12.47 13.62
C SER A 2 -12.54 -11.53 12.65
N LYS A 3 -13.06 -11.40 11.43
CA LYS A 3 -12.51 -10.45 10.44
C LYS A 3 -12.76 -9.02 10.92
N THR A 4 -11.85 -8.11 10.60
CA THR A 4 -12.06 -6.69 10.82
C THR A 4 -12.98 -6.12 9.75
N ARG A 5 -13.54 -4.92 9.97
CA ARG A 5 -14.43 -4.25 9.02
C ARG A 5 -13.75 -4.00 7.66
N ILE A 6 -12.46 -3.65 7.67
CA ILE A 6 -11.71 -3.44 6.42
C ILE A 6 -11.47 -4.75 5.67
N GLN A 7 -11.18 -5.86 6.38
CA GLN A 7 -11.06 -7.17 5.75
C GLN A 7 -12.40 -7.64 5.15
N GLU A 8 -13.52 -7.35 5.80
CA GLU A 8 -14.85 -7.60 5.23
C GLU A 8 -15.10 -6.75 3.99
N SER A 9 -14.67 -5.47 3.99
CA SER A 9 -14.80 -4.60 2.82
C SER A 9 -13.96 -5.09 1.63
N TYR A 10 -12.77 -5.64 1.85
CA TYR A 10 -11.97 -6.27 0.80
C TYR A 10 -12.66 -7.49 0.21
N LEU A 11 -13.34 -8.31 1.02
CA LEU A 11 -14.12 -9.45 0.53
C LEU A 11 -15.31 -9.03 -0.32
N ILE A 12 -16.04 -8.02 0.14
CA ILE A 12 -17.19 -7.48 -0.59
C ILE A 12 -16.71 -6.86 -1.90
N GLY A 13 -15.65 -6.02 -1.85
CA GLY A 13 -15.08 -5.36 -3.03
C GLY A 13 -14.52 -6.33 -4.06
N ALA A 14 -14.02 -7.49 -3.62
CA ALA A 14 -13.53 -8.54 -4.53
C ALA A 14 -14.66 -9.32 -5.23
N SER A 15 -15.92 -9.14 -4.85
CA SER A 15 -17.06 -9.81 -5.51
C SER A 15 -17.18 -9.35 -6.96
N LEU A 16 -17.57 -10.28 -7.85
CA LEU A 16 -17.88 -9.98 -9.26
C LEU A 16 -19.08 -9.04 -9.45
N GLU A 17 -19.90 -8.88 -8.43
CA GLU A 17 -21.05 -7.97 -8.44
C GLU A 17 -20.62 -6.51 -8.22
N GLN A 18 -19.38 -6.29 -7.82
CA GLN A 18 -18.84 -4.97 -7.55
C GLN A 18 -18.11 -4.38 -8.77
N ASN A 19 -18.15 -3.07 -8.89
CA ASN A 19 -17.34 -2.33 -9.87
C ASN A 19 -15.84 -2.57 -9.60
N LEU A 20 -15.04 -2.80 -10.62
CA LEU A 20 -13.64 -3.21 -10.49
C LEU A 20 -13.45 -4.45 -9.58
N GLY A 21 -14.45 -5.30 -9.49
CA GLY A 21 -14.43 -6.53 -8.70
C GLY A 21 -13.69 -7.68 -9.40
N GLY A 22 -13.71 -8.85 -8.74
CA GLY A 22 -13.08 -10.06 -9.26
C GLY A 22 -11.59 -10.15 -8.96
N VAL A 23 -11.04 -9.21 -8.19
CA VAL A 23 -9.64 -9.20 -7.71
C VAL A 23 -9.60 -9.09 -6.19
N PRO A 24 -8.74 -9.84 -5.49
CA PRO A 24 -8.55 -9.68 -4.05
C PRO A 24 -7.66 -8.46 -3.77
N GLY A 25 -7.67 -7.98 -2.53
CA GLY A 25 -6.61 -7.15 -2.01
C GLY A 25 -5.33 -8.00 -1.91
N HIS A 26 -4.28 -7.63 -2.63
CA HIS A 26 -3.06 -8.44 -2.77
C HIS A 26 -1.84 -7.57 -3.03
N VAL A 27 -0.70 -7.97 -2.47
CA VAL A 27 0.61 -7.36 -2.73
C VAL A 27 1.59 -8.43 -3.18
N TYR A 28 2.44 -8.07 -4.14
CA TYR A 28 3.53 -8.90 -4.64
C TYR A 28 4.79 -8.04 -4.81
N LEU A 29 5.94 -8.55 -4.38
CA LEU A 29 7.22 -7.89 -4.59
C LEU A 29 8.32 -8.86 -5.02
N GLU A 30 9.35 -8.32 -5.65
CA GLU A 30 10.59 -9.03 -5.99
C GLU A 30 11.80 -8.25 -5.53
N THR A 31 12.79 -8.99 -5.06
CA THR A 31 14.12 -8.45 -4.77
C THR A 31 15.19 -9.15 -5.58
N ARG A 32 16.33 -8.49 -5.76
CA ARG A 32 17.52 -9.08 -6.36
C ARG A 32 18.66 -9.00 -5.36
N GLY A 33 19.15 -10.17 -4.94
CA GLY A 33 20.25 -10.33 -4.02
C GLY A 33 21.23 -11.38 -4.49
N THR A 34 22.04 -11.89 -3.59
CA THR A 34 23.03 -12.94 -3.85
C THR A 34 23.14 -13.88 -2.67
N ALA A 35 23.48 -15.16 -2.92
CA ALA A 35 23.80 -16.15 -1.91
C ALA A 35 22.71 -16.36 -0.82
N ILE A 36 21.44 -16.34 -1.21
CA ILE A 36 20.32 -16.61 -0.30
C ILE A 36 20.32 -18.10 0.06
N ASP A 37 20.51 -18.40 1.34
CA ASP A 37 20.46 -19.79 1.84
C ASP A 37 19.00 -20.25 1.99
N LEU A 38 18.58 -21.16 1.12
CA LEU A 38 17.21 -21.69 1.12
C LEU A 38 16.81 -22.36 2.44
N ALA A 39 17.75 -23.04 3.11
CA ALA A 39 17.42 -23.72 4.36
C ALA A 39 17.15 -22.72 5.50
N LYS A 40 17.97 -21.69 5.61
CA LYS A 40 17.75 -20.58 6.53
C LYS A 40 16.48 -19.81 6.19
N LEU A 41 16.22 -19.53 4.90
CA LEU A 41 15.01 -18.85 4.46
C LEU A 41 13.75 -19.64 4.84
N ARG A 42 13.74 -20.94 4.61
CA ARG A 42 12.61 -21.80 5.00
C ARG A 42 12.38 -21.84 6.51
N GLN A 43 13.45 -21.82 7.29
CA GLN A 43 13.32 -21.79 8.74
C GLN A 43 12.78 -20.44 9.21
N ALA A 44 13.39 -19.34 8.79
CA ALA A 44 12.96 -17.98 9.13
C ALA A 44 11.52 -17.71 8.72
N TRP A 45 11.12 -18.21 7.54
CA TRP A 45 9.74 -18.09 7.05
C TRP A 45 8.74 -18.80 7.96
N ARG A 46 9.01 -20.05 8.34
CA ARG A 46 8.16 -20.77 9.29
C ARG A 46 8.07 -20.08 10.65
N ASP A 47 9.21 -19.58 11.13
CA ASP A 47 9.29 -18.95 12.43
C ASP A 47 8.47 -17.65 12.47
N VAL A 48 8.58 -16.80 11.44
CA VAL A 48 7.83 -15.55 11.39
C VAL A 48 6.32 -15.79 11.22
N LEU A 49 5.92 -16.76 10.41
CA LEU A 49 4.49 -17.14 10.29
C LEU A 49 3.93 -17.67 11.62
N THR A 50 4.73 -18.47 12.34
CA THR A 50 4.35 -19.00 13.64
C THR A 50 4.19 -17.89 14.68
N LEU A 51 5.11 -16.93 14.72
CA LEU A 51 5.04 -15.77 15.62
C LEU A 51 3.73 -15.01 15.48
N HIS A 52 3.22 -14.90 14.27
CA HIS A 52 1.99 -14.16 13.94
C HIS A 52 0.73 -15.05 13.88
N GLY A 53 0.86 -16.35 14.13
CA GLY A 53 -0.26 -17.28 14.08
C GLY A 53 -0.84 -17.49 12.67
N ILE A 54 -0.05 -17.20 11.62
CA ILE A 54 -0.40 -17.44 10.23
C ILE A 54 -0.09 -18.90 9.91
N GLN A 55 -1.04 -19.77 10.21
CA GLN A 55 -0.87 -21.21 10.01
C GLN A 55 -1.65 -21.69 8.81
N SER A 56 -0.94 -22.14 7.79
CA SER A 56 -1.49 -22.96 6.71
C SER A 56 -0.37 -23.80 6.11
N PRO A 57 -0.59 -25.09 5.85
CA PRO A 57 0.41 -25.95 5.20
C PRO A 57 0.90 -25.44 3.86
N LEU A 58 0.09 -24.61 3.18
CA LEU A 58 0.44 -23.99 1.89
C LEU A 58 1.29 -22.74 2.06
N ASN A 59 1.20 -22.06 3.21
CA ASN A 59 1.99 -20.86 3.49
C ASN A 59 3.43 -21.21 3.93
N ASP A 60 3.66 -22.39 4.54
CA ASP A 60 4.98 -22.83 4.98
C ASP A 60 5.92 -23.19 3.81
N TYR A 61 5.39 -23.30 2.60
CA TYR A 61 6.15 -23.72 1.44
C TYR A 61 6.88 -22.54 0.81
N VAL A 62 8.21 -22.70 0.68
CA VAL A 62 9.06 -21.80 -0.11
C VAL A 62 9.41 -22.54 -1.40
N ALA A 63 8.85 -22.12 -2.52
CA ALA A 63 9.21 -22.63 -3.84
C ALA A 63 10.67 -22.28 -4.15
N CYS A 64 11.38 -23.16 -4.86
CA CYS A 64 12.75 -22.90 -5.27
C CYS A 64 12.95 -23.35 -6.72
N PHE A 65 13.50 -22.47 -7.52
CA PHE A 65 13.74 -22.67 -8.94
C PHE A 65 15.24 -22.51 -9.23
N ASP A 66 15.88 -23.56 -9.72
CA ASP A 66 17.27 -23.52 -10.15
C ASP A 66 17.36 -23.17 -11.63
N CYS A 67 17.68 -21.92 -11.92
CA CYS A 67 17.89 -21.38 -13.27
C CYS A 67 19.37 -21.11 -13.58
N THR A 68 20.29 -21.60 -12.75
CA THR A 68 21.73 -21.29 -12.86
C THR A 68 22.38 -21.77 -14.19
N THR A 69 21.79 -22.78 -14.84
CA THR A 69 22.27 -23.32 -16.12
C THR A 69 21.63 -22.65 -17.34
N LEU A 70 20.65 -21.77 -17.13
CA LEU A 70 20.00 -21.03 -18.21
C LEU A 70 20.84 -19.83 -18.65
N THR A 71 20.50 -19.23 -19.78
CA THR A 71 20.98 -17.90 -20.12
C THR A 71 20.29 -16.86 -19.24
N GLN A 72 20.87 -15.67 -19.06
CA GLN A 72 20.26 -14.57 -18.31
C GLN A 72 18.84 -14.27 -18.79
N ALA A 73 18.62 -14.21 -20.12
CA ALA A 73 17.32 -13.94 -20.70
C ALA A 73 16.28 -15.07 -20.45
N GLU A 74 16.73 -16.30 -20.33
CA GLU A 74 15.86 -17.44 -20.01
C GLU A 74 15.50 -17.44 -18.53
N GLY A 75 16.46 -17.18 -17.64
CA GLY A 75 16.21 -17.05 -16.20
C GLY A 75 15.22 -15.91 -15.90
N GLU A 76 15.40 -14.74 -16.53
CA GLU A 76 14.45 -13.64 -16.38
C GLU A 76 13.04 -13.96 -16.91
N ARG A 77 12.92 -14.77 -17.97
CA ARG A 77 11.61 -15.24 -18.44
C ARG A 77 10.90 -16.13 -17.43
N GLU A 78 11.63 -17.01 -16.73
CA GLU A 78 11.05 -17.84 -15.67
C GLU A 78 10.50 -16.98 -14.54
N VAL A 79 11.23 -15.94 -14.10
CA VAL A 79 10.73 -14.97 -13.09
C VAL A 79 9.50 -14.23 -13.62
N GLN A 80 9.52 -13.78 -14.88
CA GLN A 80 8.38 -13.11 -15.51
C GLN A 80 7.14 -13.99 -15.60
N GLN A 81 7.30 -15.27 -15.91
CA GLN A 81 6.20 -16.24 -15.95
C GLN A 81 5.62 -16.46 -14.54
N TYR A 82 6.47 -16.56 -13.53
CA TYR A 82 6.04 -16.66 -12.14
C TYR A 82 5.30 -15.38 -11.73
N ARG A 83 5.85 -14.20 -12.03
CA ARG A 83 5.21 -12.92 -11.78
C ARG A 83 3.82 -12.86 -12.44
N ALA A 84 3.71 -13.21 -13.72
CA ALA A 84 2.43 -13.20 -14.44
C ALA A 84 1.37 -14.13 -13.79
N ALA A 85 1.82 -15.23 -13.17
CA ALA A 85 0.92 -16.15 -12.48
C ALA A 85 0.55 -15.72 -11.05
N PHE A 86 1.44 -15.01 -10.36
CA PHE A 86 1.32 -14.79 -8.92
C PHE A 86 1.20 -13.33 -8.48
N ALA A 87 1.70 -12.36 -9.27
CA ALA A 87 1.64 -10.95 -8.88
C ALA A 87 0.21 -10.41 -8.78
N GLN A 88 -0.69 -10.98 -9.55
CA GLN A 88 -2.08 -10.56 -9.62
C GLN A 88 -3.04 -11.73 -9.42
N ARG A 89 -2.61 -12.72 -8.65
CA ARG A 89 -3.44 -13.90 -8.49
C ARG A 89 -4.69 -13.61 -7.66
N ASN A 90 -5.79 -14.22 -8.12
CA ASN A 90 -7.05 -14.20 -7.40
C ASN A 90 -7.06 -15.36 -6.38
N THR A 91 -6.32 -15.24 -5.29
CA THR A 91 -6.33 -16.25 -4.23
C THR A 91 -7.32 -15.90 -3.14
N ARG A 92 -8.15 -16.88 -2.81
CA ARG A 92 -9.03 -16.80 -1.65
C ARG A 92 -8.29 -17.37 -0.44
N THR A 93 -8.27 -16.63 0.65
CA THR A 93 -7.76 -17.10 1.95
C THR A 93 -8.48 -18.37 2.41
N GLU A 94 -9.73 -18.56 1.99
CA GLU A 94 -10.54 -19.75 2.24
C GLU A 94 -9.96 -21.02 1.58
N GLU A 95 -9.18 -20.88 0.51
CA GLU A 95 -8.48 -21.99 -0.16
C GLU A 95 -7.11 -22.29 0.49
N GLY A 96 -6.74 -21.57 1.55
CA GLY A 96 -5.52 -21.78 2.32
C GLY A 96 -4.27 -21.11 1.74
N HIS A 97 -4.39 -20.37 0.64
CA HIS A 97 -3.30 -19.57 0.06
C HIS A 97 -3.43 -18.11 0.48
N SER A 98 -2.71 -17.72 1.50
CA SER A 98 -2.76 -16.35 1.99
C SER A 98 -1.45 -15.57 1.82
N CYS A 99 -0.33 -16.27 1.75
CA CYS A 99 0.99 -15.71 1.46
C CYS A 99 1.91 -16.78 0.89
N GLY A 100 3.01 -16.38 0.26
CA GLY A 100 3.99 -17.29 -0.31
C GLY A 100 5.34 -16.66 -0.55
N LEU A 101 6.37 -17.52 -0.58
CA LEU A 101 7.73 -17.18 -1.02
C LEU A 101 8.15 -18.07 -2.17
N ALA A 102 8.89 -17.48 -3.12
CA ALA A 102 9.63 -18.22 -4.13
C ALA A 102 11.04 -17.66 -4.29
N LEU A 103 12.01 -18.54 -4.35
CA LEU A 103 13.42 -18.22 -4.58
C LEU A 103 13.85 -18.75 -5.93
N PHE A 104 14.39 -17.89 -6.78
CA PHE A 104 15.04 -18.24 -8.04
C PHE A 104 16.54 -18.05 -7.89
N HIS A 105 17.30 -19.10 -8.14
CA HIS A 105 18.74 -19.02 -8.35
C HIS A 105 18.99 -18.75 -9.83
N LEU A 106 19.36 -17.52 -10.18
CA LEU A 106 19.56 -17.07 -11.54
C LEU A 106 21.03 -17.25 -11.98
N PRO A 107 21.34 -17.13 -13.29
CA PRO A 107 22.71 -17.09 -13.75
C PRO A 107 23.55 -16.01 -13.05
N GLU A 108 24.87 -16.16 -13.10
CA GLU A 108 25.85 -15.22 -12.52
C GLU A 108 25.76 -15.04 -11.01
N GLY A 109 25.08 -15.97 -10.29
CA GLY A 109 24.98 -15.95 -8.84
C GLY A 109 23.98 -14.91 -8.30
N VAL A 110 23.06 -14.45 -9.14
CA VAL A 110 21.95 -13.58 -8.73
C VAL A 110 20.82 -14.44 -8.19
N ASP A 111 20.27 -14.05 -7.06
CA ASP A 111 19.06 -14.63 -6.49
C ASP A 111 17.89 -13.66 -6.63
N CYS A 112 16.72 -14.16 -7.01
CA CYS A 112 15.49 -13.40 -6.98
C CYS A 112 14.56 -14.00 -5.93
N LEU A 113 14.20 -13.22 -4.91
CA LEU A 113 13.18 -13.58 -3.95
C LEU A 113 11.86 -12.90 -4.33
N CYS A 114 10.84 -13.72 -4.55
CA CYS A 114 9.47 -13.28 -4.79
C CYS A 114 8.64 -13.50 -3.54
N PHE A 115 7.86 -12.50 -3.17
CA PHE A 115 6.98 -12.55 -2.01
C PHE A 115 5.58 -12.12 -2.42
N ASP A 116 4.55 -12.86 -2.00
CA ASP A 116 3.15 -12.50 -2.20
C ASP A 116 2.33 -12.63 -0.92
N LEU A 117 1.35 -11.73 -0.73
CA LEU A 117 0.49 -11.72 0.42
C LEU A 117 -0.91 -11.18 0.08
N ASN A 118 -1.93 -11.87 0.57
CA ASN A 118 -3.31 -11.38 0.54
C ASN A 118 -3.55 -10.43 1.72
N LEU A 119 -4.08 -9.24 1.46
CA LEU A 119 -4.34 -8.20 2.47
C LEU A 119 -5.39 -8.58 3.53
N GLN A 120 -6.03 -9.73 3.40
CA GLN A 120 -6.85 -10.30 4.48
C GLN A 120 -6.00 -10.93 5.61
N VAL A 121 -4.72 -11.17 5.38
CA VAL A 121 -3.80 -11.72 6.39
C VAL A 121 -3.14 -10.63 7.18
N ALA A 122 -2.71 -9.60 6.50
CA ALA A 122 -2.05 -8.43 7.07
C ALA A 122 -2.37 -7.21 6.21
N ASP A 123 -2.50 -6.07 6.86
CA ASP A 123 -2.52 -4.78 6.18
C ASP A 123 -1.11 -4.41 5.66
N PRO A 124 -0.95 -3.34 4.88
CA PRO A 124 0.36 -2.92 4.36
C PRO A 124 1.43 -2.72 5.43
N ALA A 125 1.07 -2.22 6.62
CA ALA A 125 2.01 -2.07 7.70
C ALA A 125 2.42 -3.42 8.30
N GLY A 126 1.46 -4.32 8.52
CA GLY A 126 1.72 -5.70 8.94
C GLY A 126 2.59 -6.48 7.94
N PHE A 127 2.39 -6.24 6.65
CA PHE A 127 3.25 -6.78 5.60
C PHE A 127 4.71 -6.33 5.74
N GLN A 128 4.94 -5.04 5.97
CA GLN A 128 6.30 -4.50 6.14
C GLN A 128 6.97 -5.02 7.41
N ILE A 129 6.20 -5.17 8.50
CA ILE A 129 6.68 -5.80 9.74
C ILE A 129 7.10 -7.24 9.48
N LEU A 130 6.29 -7.99 8.75
CA LEU A 130 6.59 -9.39 8.39
C LEU A 130 7.93 -9.50 7.65
N LEU A 131 8.17 -8.62 6.67
CA LEU A 131 9.41 -8.59 5.90
C LEU A 131 10.62 -8.24 6.77
N GLY A 132 10.51 -7.24 7.62
CA GLY A 132 11.58 -6.85 8.55
C GLY A 132 11.94 -7.99 9.50
N GLN A 133 10.95 -8.62 10.12
CA GLN A 133 11.14 -9.73 11.05
C GLN A 133 11.65 -11.00 10.37
N LEU A 134 11.23 -11.26 9.13
CA LEU A 134 11.80 -12.34 8.32
C LEU A 134 13.31 -12.17 8.16
N ALA A 135 13.76 -10.95 7.88
CA ALA A 135 15.18 -10.65 7.73
C ALA A 135 15.95 -10.84 9.04
N GLU A 136 15.42 -10.37 10.15
CA GLU A 136 16.04 -10.56 11.48
C GLU A 136 16.20 -12.05 11.80
N LEU A 137 15.14 -12.83 11.62
CA LEU A 137 15.17 -14.28 11.86
C LEU A 137 16.15 -15.01 10.90
N TYR A 138 16.19 -14.57 9.64
CA TYR A 138 17.14 -15.12 8.67
C TYR A 138 18.60 -14.85 9.07
N GLN A 139 18.89 -13.69 9.65
CA GLN A 139 20.22 -13.35 10.21
C GLN A 139 20.52 -14.07 11.53
N GLY A 140 19.54 -14.75 12.12
CA GLY A 140 19.67 -15.43 13.40
C GLY A 140 19.43 -14.54 14.61
N HIS A 141 18.85 -13.37 14.42
CA HIS A 141 18.47 -12.48 15.51
C HIS A 141 17.10 -12.89 16.07
N PRO A 142 16.92 -12.91 17.38
CA PRO A 142 15.65 -13.26 17.98
C PRO A 142 14.65 -12.12 17.78
N VAL A 143 13.45 -12.48 17.34
CA VAL A 143 12.31 -11.57 17.25
C VAL A 143 11.32 -11.90 18.36
N THR A 144 10.91 -10.89 19.10
CA THR A 144 9.85 -10.99 20.08
C THR A 144 8.67 -10.15 19.65
N VAL A 145 7.47 -10.67 19.82
CA VAL A 145 6.24 -9.95 19.51
C VAL A 145 5.57 -9.62 20.85
N SER A 146 5.38 -8.33 21.12
CA SER A 146 4.69 -7.89 22.33
C SER A 146 3.21 -8.30 22.29
N GLY A 147 2.66 -8.64 23.44
CA GLY A 147 1.27 -9.05 23.53
C GLY A 147 0.34 -7.87 23.64
N GLY A 148 -0.77 -7.94 22.91
CA GLY A 148 -1.96 -7.16 23.15
C GLY A 148 -1.93 -5.75 22.53
N THR A 149 -2.90 -5.54 21.71
CA THR A 149 -3.25 -4.21 21.15
C THR A 149 -4.49 -3.73 21.91
N ALA A 150 -4.48 -2.50 22.39
CA ALA A 150 -5.69 -1.90 22.92
C ALA A 150 -6.77 -1.84 21.83
N ASP A 151 -8.00 -2.10 22.18
CA ASP A 151 -9.12 -1.86 21.25
C ASP A 151 -9.14 -0.37 20.88
N PRO A 152 -9.44 -0.04 19.62
CA PRO A 152 -9.55 1.34 19.20
C PRO A 152 -10.64 2.08 19.99
N GLU A 153 -10.38 3.32 20.36
CA GLU A 153 -11.38 4.15 21.03
C GLU A 153 -12.63 4.30 20.14
N PRO A 154 -13.83 4.19 20.75
CA PRO A 154 -15.07 4.39 20.02
C PRO A 154 -15.24 5.87 19.62
N ALA A 155 -15.89 6.10 18.46
CA ALA A 155 -16.22 7.44 18.01
C ALA A 155 -17.10 8.18 19.04
N SER A 156 -16.75 9.43 19.30
CA SER A 156 -17.55 10.33 20.13
C SER A 156 -18.66 11.00 19.31
N PRO A 157 -19.68 11.58 19.95
CA PRO A 157 -20.66 12.42 19.25
C PRO A 157 -20.04 13.62 18.50
N ALA A 158 -18.90 14.12 18.97
CA ALA A 158 -18.17 15.18 18.29
C ALA A 158 -17.53 14.71 16.99
N ASP A 159 -17.01 13.48 16.96
CA ASP A 159 -16.47 12.86 15.73
C ASP A 159 -17.58 12.68 14.69
N VAL A 160 -18.73 12.18 15.11
CA VAL A 160 -19.89 12.00 14.22
C VAL A 160 -20.32 13.35 13.63
N ALA A 161 -20.51 14.37 14.47
CA ALA A 161 -20.93 15.70 14.03
C ALA A 161 -19.91 16.33 13.04
N TYR A 162 -18.60 16.18 13.31
CA TYR A 162 -17.54 16.63 12.41
C TYR A 162 -17.67 15.98 11.03
N TRP A 163 -17.81 14.67 10.98
CA TRP A 163 -17.88 13.94 9.70
C TRP A 163 -19.20 14.20 8.95
N GLU A 164 -20.33 14.37 9.63
CA GLU A 164 -21.59 14.81 9.01
C GLU A 164 -21.43 16.15 8.28
N GLU A 165 -20.72 17.11 8.90
CA GLU A 165 -20.42 18.41 8.29
C GLU A 165 -19.47 18.24 7.09
N GLN A 166 -18.40 17.42 7.20
CA GLN A 166 -17.47 17.19 6.10
C GLN A 166 -18.17 16.52 4.91
N VAL A 167 -18.95 15.47 5.13
CA VAL A 167 -19.68 14.73 4.10
C VAL A 167 -20.64 15.65 3.32
N ALA A 168 -21.24 16.66 3.97
CA ALA A 168 -22.09 17.63 3.30
C ALA A 168 -21.37 18.42 2.19
N GLN A 169 -20.04 18.53 2.28
CA GLN A 169 -19.19 19.29 1.36
C GLN A 169 -18.40 18.40 0.39
N MET A 170 -18.39 17.10 0.60
CA MET A 170 -17.68 16.15 -0.27
C MET A 170 -18.37 15.98 -1.63
N ARG A 171 -17.55 15.69 -2.64
CA ARG A 171 -18.00 15.35 -3.99
C ARG A 171 -17.29 14.05 -4.40
N PRO A 172 -17.95 12.89 -4.29
CA PRO A 172 -17.39 11.62 -4.70
C PRO A 172 -17.29 11.50 -6.22
N GLY A 173 -16.54 10.51 -6.68
CA GLY A 173 -16.37 10.19 -8.10
C GLY A 173 -14.92 10.10 -8.53
N HIS A 174 -14.72 9.91 -9.84
CA HIS A 174 -13.40 9.85 -10.45
C HIS A 174 -12.77 11.24 -10.60
N ILE A 175 -11.43 11.26 -10.61
CA ILE A 175 -10.66 12.51 -10.68
C ILE A 175 -10.15 12.77 -12.11
N LEU A 176 -9.71 11.72 -12.80
CA LEU A 176 -9.07 11.78 -14.11
C LEU A 176 -9.98 11.20 -15.18
N ASP A 177 -9.79 11.65 -16.43
CA ASP A 177 -10.48 11.10 -17.59
C ASP A 177 -10.14 9.62 -17.77
N GLN A 178 -11.19 8.82 -17.89
CA GLN A 178 -11.10 7.36 -17.98
C GLN A 178 -11.31 6.91 -19.42
N GLN A 179 -10.42 6.03 -19.91
CA GLN A 179 -10.54 5.40 -21.24
C GLN A 179 -11.60 4.29 -21.27
N ARG A 180 -11.97 3.77 -20.09
CA ARG A 180 -12.95 2.70 -19.90
C ARG A 180 -13.83 3.01 -18.70
N GLU A 181 -15.05 2.53 -18.72
CA GLU A 181 -15.96 2.65 -17.57
C GLU A 181 -15.60 1.61 -16.48
N PRO A 182 -15.24 2.03 -15.26
CA PRO A 182 -14.91 1.10 -14.17
C PRO A 182 -16.03 0.10 -13.85
N THR A 183 -17.28 0.50 -14.06
CA THR A 183 -18.47 -0.34 -13.86
C THR A 183 -18.54 -1.57 -14.78
N ARG A 184 -17.74 -1.59 -15.82
CA ARG A 184 -17.64 -2.68 -16.80
C ARG A 184 -16.31 -3.44 -16.74
N MET A 185 -15.48 -3.14 -15.73
CA MET A 185 -14.17 -3.74 -15.57
C MET A 185 -14.19 -4.73 -14.41
N HIS A 186 -13.86 -5.99 -14.70
CA HIS A 186 -13.74 -7.06 -13.71
C HIS A 186 -12.47 -7.86 -13.99
N HIS A 187 -11.92 -8.50 -12.97
CA HIS A 187 -10.66 -9.25 -13.07
C HIS A 187 -9.52 -8.46 -13.70
N CYS A 188 -9.47 -7.16 -13.43
CA CYS A 188 -8.44 -6.30 -14.01
C CYS A 188 -7.07 -6.70 -13.50
N GLN A 189 -6.08 -6.65 -14.39
CA GLN A 189 -4.70 -6.57 -14.01
C GLN A 189 -4.39 -5.13 -13.61
N TYR A 190 -3.40 -4.97 -12.73
CA TYR A 190 -2.93 -3.66 -12.30
C TYR A 190 -1.56 -3.38 -12.90
N GLU A 191 -1.35 -2.18 -13.35
CA GLU A 191 -0.07 -1.66 -13.83
C GLU A 191 0.51 -0.65 -12.84
N ALA A 192 1.85 -0.58 -12.82
CA ALA A 192 2.59 0.28 -11.92
C ALA A 192 3.35 1.35 -12.70
N THR A 193 3.19 2.62 -12.29
CA THR A 193 4.12 3.69 -12.63
C THR A 193 4.92 4.01 -11.37
N ALA A 194 6.25 3.83 -11.40
CA ALA A 194 7.04 3.85 -10.17
C ALA A 194 8.37 4.60 -10.34
N ALA A 195 8.88 5.13 -9.22
CA ALA A 195 10.21 5.70 -9.10
C ALA A 195 10.81 5.41 -7.73
N LYS A 196 12.13 5.30 -7.67
CA LYS A 196 12.89 5.27 -6.43
C LYS A 196 13.57 6.62 -6.22
N LEU A 197 13.36 7.22 -5.06
CA LEU A 197 14.17 8.32 -4.57
C LEU A 197 15.38 7.74 -3.85
N ASP A 198 16.57 8.20 -4.19
CA ASP A 198 17.78 7.86 -3.46
C ASP A 198 17.82 8.55 -2.09
N ALA A 199 18.85 8.22 -1.29
CA ALA A 199 19.00 8.77 0.06
C ALA A 199 19.08 10.31 0.08
N ALA A 200 19.71 10.94 -0.93
CA ALA A 200 19.85 12.40 -0.99
C ALA A 200 18.52 13.07 -1.33
N GLN A 201 17.80 12.53 -2.31
CA GLN A 201 16.47 13.00 -2.69
C GLN A 201 15.48 12.83 -1.53
N TRP A 202 15.51 11.67 -0.87
CA TRP A 202 14.65 11.42 0.30
C TRP A 202 14.97 12.35 1.46
N GLN A 203 16.26 12.64 1.71
CA GLN A 203 16.69 13.62 2.71
C GLN A 203 16.15 15.03 2.42
N THR A 204 16.06 15.44 1.14
CA THR A 204 15.41 16.70 0.74
C THR A 204 13.94 16.73 1.17
N VAL A 205 13.21 15.66 0.91
CA VAL A 205 11.80 15.54 1.32
C VAL A 205 11.65 15.58 2.84
N GLN A 206 12.51 14.86 3.58
CA GLN A 206 12.53 14.84 5.04
C GLN A 206 12.80 16.25 5.62
N THR A 207 13.74 16.98 5.04
CA THR A 207 14.08 18.34 5.47
C THR A 207 12.91 19.29 5.29
N ARG A 208 12.22 19.23 4.14
CA ARG A 208 11.01 20.02 3.87
C ARG A 208 9.88 19.69 4.82
N ALA A 209 9.59 18.41 5.02
CA ALA A 209 8.56 17.95 5.93
C ALA A 209 8.83 18.40 7.37
N SER A 210 10.09 18.30 7.81
CA SER A 210 10.52 18.77 9.13
C SER A 210 10.31 20.28 9.32
N ALA A 211 10.56 21.09 8.29
CA ALA A 211 10.31 22.53 8.32
C ALA A 211 8.82 22.86 8.47
N LEU A 212 7.94 21.98 8.00
CA LEU A 212 6.48 22.08 8.14
C LEU A 212 5.95 21.40 9.42
N GLY A 213 6.78 20.70 10.18
CA GLY A 213 6.37 19.95 11.38
C GLY A 213 5.51 18.72 11.07
N ILE A 214 5.66 18.12 9.88
CA ILE A 214 4.89 16.96 9.41
C ILE A 214 5.81 15.80 9.04
N HIS A 215 5.23 14.61 8.89
CA HIS A 215 5.97 13.44 8.40
C HIS A 215 6.26 13.57 6.89
N PRO A 216 7.39 13.03 6.36
CA PRO A 216 7.71 13.07 4.93
C PRO A 216 6.64 12.46 4.03
N THR A 217 6.01 11.37 4.47
CA THR A 217 4.91 10.75 3.71
C THR A 217 3.63 11.60 3.72
N THR A 218 3.39 12.42 4.75
CA THR A 218 2.31 13.41 4.77
C THR A 218 2.56 14.53 3.77
N LEU A 219 3.81 14.96 3.61
CA LEU A 219 4.18 15.89 2.54
C LEU A 219 3.95 15.27 1.16
N ALA A 220 4.31 14.00 0.97
CA ALA A 220 4.06 13.29 -0.28
C ALA A 220 2.56 13.16 -0.59
N MET A 221 1.72 12.90 0.41
CA MET A 221 0.26 12.90 0.29
C MET A 221 -0.28 14.27 -0.16
N ALA A 222 0.18 15.34 0.48
CA ALA A 222 -0.26 16.69 0.15
C ALA A 222 0.17 17.11 -1.26
N ALA A 223 1.40 16.77 -1.66
CA ALA A 223 1.90 16.99 -3.02
C ALA A 223 1.08 16.18 -4.05
N PHE A 224 0.73 14.92 -3.75
CA PHE A 224 -0.14 14.10 -4.60
C PHE A 224 -1.52 14.74 -4.74
N ALA A 225 -2.15 15.12 -3.63
CA ALA A 225 -3.47 15.74 -3.65
C ALA A 225 -3.47 17.07 -4.43
N ASP A 226 -2.39 17.85 -4.36
CA ASP A 226 -2.23 19.08 -5.14
C ASP A 226 -2.03 18.80 -6.63
N THR A 227 -1.27 17.75 -6.99
CA THR A 227 -1.13 17.31 -8.40
C THR A 227 -2.49 16.90 -8.96
N MET A 228 -3.23 16.04 -8.24
CA MET A 228 -4.55 15.61 -8.65
C MET A 228 -5.55 16.77 -8.74
N ARG A 229 -5.52 17.71 -7.79
CA ARG A 229 -6.34 18.92 -7.82
C ARG A 229 -6.14 19.76 -9.08
N GLN A 230 -4.92 19.85 -9.57
CA GLN A 230 -4.64 20.59 -10.80
C GLN A 230 -5.17 19.86 -12.04
N ALA A 231 -5.06 18.54 -12.08
CA ALA A 231 -5.54 17.71 -13.17
C ALA A 231 -7.08 17.56 -13.18
N ALA A 232 -7.70 17.48 -12.00
CA ALA A 232 -9.15 17.24 -11.86
C ALA A 232 -9.99 18.39 -12.43
N GLU A 233 -11.16 18.09 -12.97
CA GLU A 233 -12.13 19.11 -13.42
C GLU A 233 -12.95 19.70 -12.26
N SER A 234 -13.16 18.94 -11.21
CA SER A 234 -13.99 19.31 -10.06
C SER A 234 -13.34 18.97 -8.72
N ASP A 235 -13.99 19.33 -7.63
CA ASP A 235 -13.68 18.84 -6.30
C ASP A 235 -13.80 17.32 -6.26
N PHE A 236 -13.02 16.66 -5.40
CA PHE A 236 -13.02 15.21 -5.28
C PHE A 236 -12.76 14.72 -3.85
N VAL A 237 -12.84 13.43 -3.68
CA VAL A 237 -12.58 12.72 -2.43
C VAL A 237 -11.32 11.87 -2.57
N LEU A 238 -10.39 12.03 -1.63
CA LEU A 238 -9.20 11.21 -1.47
C LEU A 238 -9.37 10.28 -0.27
N ASN A 239 -9.15 9.00 -0.45
CA ASN A 239 -9.22 8.02 0.62
C ASN A 239 -7.82 7.67 1.11
N LEU A 240 -7.62 7.70 2.43
CA LEU A 240 -6.32 7.50 3.07
C LEU A 240 -6.44 6.33 4.07
N PRO A 241 -5.87 5.17 3.77
CA PRO A 241 -5.68 4.15 4.78
C PRO A 241 -4.70 4.64 5.85
N ILE A 242 -5.13 4.63 7.10
CA ILE A 242 -4.33 5.02 8.26
C ILE A 242 -4.03 3.75 9.05
N PHE A 243 -2.76 3.44 9.20
CA PHE A 243 -2.28 2.26 9.87
C PHE A 243 -1.80 2.61 11.28
N HIS A 244 -2.20 1.80 12.27
CA HIS A 244 -1.64 1.80 13.62
C HIS A 244 -1.69 3.14 14.38
N THR A 245 -2.87 3.73 14.48
CA THR A 245 -3.07 4.85 15.39
C THR A 245 -3.71 4.37 16.69
N THR A 246 -3.00 4.54 17.81
CA THR A 246 -3.56 4.47 19.15
C THR A 246 -3.36 5.83 19.80
N GLY A 247 -4.45 6.58 19.98
CA GLY A 247 -4.38 7.95 20.53
C GLY A 247 -3.54 8.89 19.65
N ASP A 248 -2.84 9.82 20.29
CA ASP A 248 -1.98 10.82 19.60
C ASP A 248 -0.60 10.27 19.23
N THR A 249 -0.31 8.99 19.50
CA THR A 249 0.99 8.36 19.23
C THR A 249 0.86 7.26 18.19
N VAL A 250 1.69 7.33 17.17
CA VAL A 250 1.91 6.20 16.26
C VAL A 250 2.75 5.19 17.02
N GLU A 251 2.12 4.13 17.53
CA GLU A 251 2.85 2.98 18.03
C GLU A 251 3.35 2.16 16.83
N HIS A 252 4.64 1.86 16.81
CA HIS A 252 5.20 0.91 15.84
C HIS A 252 4.86 -0.50 16.30
N PRO A 253 3.90 -1.18 15.69
CA PRO A 253 3.53 -2.51 16.12
C PRO A 253 4.65 -3.49 15.74
N ASP A 254 4.93 -4.41 16.63
CA ASP A 254 5.79 -5.56 16.38
C ASP A 254 4.98 -6.80 15.96
N ARG A 255 3.64 -6.70 15.97
CA ARG A 255 2.70 -7.76 15.62
C ARG A 255 1.85 -7.34 14.41
N ILE A 256 1.63 -8.28 13.50
CA ILE A 256 0.65 -8.14 12.42
C ILE A 256 -0.76 -8.10 13.04
N THR A 257 -1.34 -6.93 13.01
CA THR A 257 -2.74 -6.72 13.41
C THR A 257 -3.36 -5.80 12.38
N ASP A 258 -4.53 -6.15 11.89
CA ASP A 258 -5.26 -5.23 11.03
C ASP A 258 -5.97 -4.20 11.91
N ARG A 259 -5.42 -3.01 11.95
CA ARG A 259 -5.95 -1.83 12.63
C ARG A 259 -6.20 -0.69 11.66
N THR A 260 -6.23 -1.00 10.38
CA THR A 260 -6.45 0.00 9.34
C THR A 260 -7.79 0.68 9.56
N ARG A 261 -7.74 2.00 9.64
CA ARG A 261 -8.90 2.90 9.54
C ARG A 261 -8.79 3.66 8.24
N LEU A 262 -9.90 4.12 7.73
CA LEU A 262 -9.91 4.99 6.57
C LEU A 262 -10.14 6.43 7.02
N LEU A 263 -9.38 7.35 6.45
CA LEU A 263 -9.62 8.78 6.52
C LEU A 263 -10.08 9.25 5.14
N THR A 264 -11.23 9.87 5.06
CA THR A 264 -11.79 10.37 3.80
C THR A 264 -11.60 11.88 3.73
N LEU A 265 -10.81 12.35 2.78
CA LEU A 265 -10.41 13.75 2.66
C LEU A 265 -11.08 14.42 1.46
N ALA A 266 -11.82 15.49 1.68
CA ALA A 266 -12.28 16.35 0.59
C ALA A 266 -11.13 17.20 0.05
N VAL A 267 -10.94 17.24 -1.26
CA VAL A 267 -9.98 18.10 -1.95
C VAL A 267 -10.76 19.01 -2.91
N ARG A 268 -10.59 20.33 -2.75
CA ARG A 268 -11.30 21.33 -3.55
C ARG A 268 -10.37 21.91 -4.61
N LYS A 269 -10.92 22.28 -5.75
CA LYS A 269 -10.17 22.95 -6.83
C LYS A 269 -9.47 24.25 -6.36
N THR A 270 -10.04 24.91 -5.37
CA THR A 270 -9.52 26.17 -4.82
C THR A 270 -8.51 25.99 -3.70
N ASP A 271 -8.32 24.77 -3.20
CA ASP A 271 -7.39 24.50 -2.09
C ASP A 271 -5.94 24.87 -2.46
N GLN A 272 -5.22 25.32 -1.45
CA GLN A 272 -3.76 25.30 -1.43
C GLN A 272 -3.27 24.05 -0.68
N MET A 273 -2.00 23.71 -0.81
CA MET A 273 -1.42 22.58 -0.07
C MET A 273 -1.61 22.72 1.44
N SER A 274 -1.54 23.94 1.98
CA SER A 274 -1.82 24.25 3.40
C SER A 274 -3.24 23.90 3.81
N ASP A 275 -4.24 24.11 2.94
CA ASP A 275 -5.64 23.79 3.23
C ASP A 275 -5.85 22.26 3.29
N ILE A 276 -5.19 21.54 2.38
CA ILE A 276 -5.18 20.06 2.34
C ILE A 276 -4.57 19.51 3.65
N LEU A 277 -3.41 20.04 4.04
CA LEU A 277 -2.73 19.63 5.28
C LEU A 277 -3.56 19.95 6.52
N ALA A 278 -4.16 21.13 6.58
CA ALA A 278 -5.02 21.52 7.73
C ALA A 278 -6.24 20.58 7.84
N ARG A 279 -6.86 20.23 6.71
CA ARG A 279 -7.99 19.30 6.67
C ARG A 279 -7.58 17.87 7.03
N TYR A 280 -6.41 17.43 6.59
CA TYR A 280 -5.83 16.15 7.00
C TYR A 280 -5.63 16.10 8.53
N GLN A 281 -5.00 17.12 9.12
CA GLN A 281 -4.78 17.19 10.56
C GLN A 281 -6.10 17.20 11.35
N ALA A 282 -7.08 17.98 10.90
CA ALA A 282 -8.40 18.00 11.51
C ALA A 282 -9.08 16.62 11.43
N GLY A 283 -9.03 15.96 10.27
CA GLY A 283 -9.57 14.62 10.09
C GLY A 283 -8.87 13.58 10.98
N MET A 284 -7.55 13.68 11.17
CA MET A 284 -6.81 12.82 12.10
C MET A 284 -7.25 13.00 13.56
N THR A 285 -7.66 14.19 13.96
CA THR A 285 -8.22 14.42 15.30
C THR A 285 -9.56 13.69 15.50
N HIS A 286 -10.29 13.43 14.41
CA HIS A 286 -11.59 12.77 14.41
C HIS A 286 -11.58 11.37 13.79
N ILE A 287 -10.41 10.73 13.76
CA ILE A 287 -10.21 9.40 13.15
C ILE A 287 -10.93 8.27 13.89
N HIS A 288 -11.48 8.53 15.09
CA HIS A 288 -12.23 7.55 15.86
C HIS A 288 -13.54 7.12 15.17
N LEU A 289 -14.15 7.97 14.34
CA LEU A 289 -15.15 7.52 13.37
C LEU A 289 -14.42 6.98 12.13
N ASP A 290 -14.61 5.70 11.86
CA ASP A 290 -13.97 5.01 10.73
C ASP A 290 -14.48 5.55 9.39
N GLY A 291 -13.59 5.69 8.41
CA GLY A 291 -13.97 6.13 7.06
C GLY A 291 -14.97 5.22 6.35
N LEU A 292 -15.12 3.95 6.76
CA LEU A 292 -16.21 3.10 6.28
C LEU A 292 -17.59 3.62 6.70
N ASP A 293 -17.70 4.25 7.89
CA ASP A 293 -18.93 4.93 8.31
C ASP A 293 -19.13 6.22 7.51
N VAL A 294 -18.05 6.96 7.23
CA VAL A 294 -18.07 8.13 6.35
C VAL A 294 -18.51 7.76 4.93
N GLN A 295 -18.02 6.65 4.39
CA GLN A 295 -18.46 6.13 3.09
C GLN A 295 -19.93 5.71 3.09
N THR A 296 -20.44 5.21 4.22
CA THR A 296 -21.87 4.91 4.37
C THR A 296 -22.70 6.20 4.27
N MET A 297 -22.31 7.26 4.99
CA MET A 297 -22.94 8.57 4.89
C MET A 297 -22.88 9.14 3.46
N LEU A 298 -21.74 8.97 2.77
CA LEU A 298 -21.59 9.37 1.37
C LEU A 298 -22.53 8.57 0.46
N ARG A 299 -22.67 7.27 0.68
CA ARG A 299 -23.58 6.40 -0.09
C ARG A 299 -25.05 6.82 0.06
N GLU A 300 -25.46 7.19 1.27
CA GLU A 300 -26.82 7.71 1.50
C GLU A 300 -27.07 9.02 0.73
N ARG A 301 -26.03 9.87 0.63
CA ARG A 301 -26.13 11.15 -0.06
C ARG A 301 -26.01 11.03 -1.58
N TYR A 302 -25.21 10.06 -2.07
CA TYR A 302 -24.92 9.84 -3.48
C TYR A 302 -25.21 8.38 -3.87
N PRO A 303 -26.48 7.94 -3.82
CA PRO A 303 -26.84 6.54 -4.04
C PRO A 303 -26.52 6.04 -5.46
N GLU A 304 -26.53 6.94 -6.43
CA GLU A 304 -26.28 6.60 -7.85
C GLU A 304 -24.79 6.60 -8.21
N GLU A 305 -23.91 7.09 -7.31
CA GLU A 305 -22.47 7.12 -7.60
C GLU A 305 -21.87 5.72 -7.50
N PRO A 306 -21.32 5.15 -8.59
CA PRO A 306 -20.83 3.77 -8.57
C PRO A 306 -19.60 3.56 -7.67
N LEU A 307 -18.71 4.55 -7.61
CA LEU A 307 -17.48 4.53 -6.81
C LEU A 307 -17.38 5.82 -6.01
N LEU A 308 -17.41 5.74 -4.69
CA LEU A 308 -17.45 6.92 -3.82
C LEU A 308 -16.08 7.57 -3.63
N ALA A 309 -15.03 6.78 -3.45
CA ALA A 309 -13.67 7.25 -3.18
C ALA A 309 -12.64 6.34 -3.88
N PRO A 310 -12.64 6.32 -5.25
CA PRO A 310 -11.84 5.39 -6.02
C PRO A 310 -10.35 5.79 -6.12
N THR A 311 -9.98 6.94 -5.57
CA THR A 311 -8.59 7.40 -5.51
C THR A 311 -8.11 7.29 -4.08
N VAL A 312 -6.97 6.63 -3.92
CA VAL A 312 -6.37 6.30 -2.63
C VAL A 312 -4.95 6.84 -2.60
N PHE A 313 -4.52 7.29 -1.43
CA PHE A 313 -3.11 7.50 -1.13
C PHE A 313 -2.71 6.69 0.09
N SER A 314 -1.77 5.77 -0.09
CA SER A 314 -1.34 4.83 0.94
C SER A 314 0.08 5.12 1.40
N SER A 315 0.29 5.22 2.71
CA SER A 315 1.63 5.33 3.30
C SER A 315 1.64 4.71 4.70
N THR A 316 2.81 4.28 5.13
CA THR A 316 3.06 3.68 6.44
C THR A 316 4.15 4.47 7.16
N PRO A 317 3.81 5.65 7.75
CA PRO A 317 4.79 6.56 8.33
C PRO A 317 5.70 5.85 9.35
N GLY A 318 7.02 5.95 9.15
CA GLY A 318 8.03 5.39 10.04
C GLY A 318 8.20 3.87 9.99
N ILE A 319 7.49 3.17 9.10
CA ILE A 319 7.67 1.74 8.87
C ILE A 319 8.31 1.54 7.50
N GLN A 320 9.52 1.00 7.47
CA GLN A 320 10.24 0.76 6.22
C GLN A 320 9.75 -0.52 5.53
N LEU A 321 9.51 -0.45 4.23
CA LEU A 321 9.22 -1.64 3.41
C LEU A 321 10.46 -2.54 3.29
N VAL A 322 11.61 -1.91 3.06
CA VAL A 322 12.90 -2.57 2.99
C VAL A 322 13.80 -1.97 4.05
N THR A 323 14.07 -2.73 5.11
CA THR A 323 15.02 -2.38 6.17
C THR A 323 16.46 -2.70 5.73
N GLU A 324 17.46 -2.14 6.41
CA GLU A 324 18.85 -2.48 6.15
C GLU A 324 19.13 -4.00 6.28
N PRO A 325 18.68 -4.69 7.37
CA PRO A 325 18.80 -6.15 7.46
C PRO A 325 18.10 -6.90 6.33
N PHE A 326 16.94 -6.43 5.86
CA PHE A 326 16.22 -7.04 4.75
C PHE A 326 17.03 -6.94 3.45
N GLN A 327 17.52 -5.75 3.09
CA GLN A 327 18.31 -5.57 1.88
C GLN A 327 19.64 -6.32 1.93
N ALA A 328 20.30 -6.36 3.09
CA ALA A 328 21.52 -7.13 3.28
C ALA A 328 21.31 -8.65 3.11
N SER A 329 20.11 -9.15 3.47
CA SER A 329 19.78 -10.58 3.38
C SER A 329 19.24 -10.99 2.00
N PHE A 330 18.42 -10.15 1.39
CA PHE A 330 17.59 -10.53 0.23
C PHE A 330 17.78 -9.61 -0.98
N GLY A 331 18.59 -8.55 -0.84
CA GLY A 331 18.91 -7.62 -1.92
C GLY A 331 17.91 -6.48 -2.10
N ALA A 332 18.07 -5.74 -3.18
CA ALA A 332 17.29 -4.55 -3.46
C ALA A 332 15.91 -4.88 -4.04
N LEU A 333 14.90 -4.07 -3.69
CA LEU A 333 13.59 -4.11 -4.32
C LEU A 333 13.69 -3.76 -5.80
N THR A 334 13.14 -4.63 -6.66
CA THR A 334 13.17 -4.46 -8.12
C THR A 334 11.79 -4.44 -8.77
N TYR A 335 10.78 -4.95 -8.08
CA TYR A 335 9.40 -4.94 -8.57
C TYR A 335 8.44 -4.94 -7.38
N LEU A 336 7.35 -4.20 -7.50
CA LEU A 336 6.25 -4.23 -6.56
C LEU A 336 4.95 -3.96 -7.31
N VAL A 337 3.92 -4.73 -7.02
CA VAL A 337 2.54 -4.45 -7.38
C VAL A 337 1.64 -4.70 -6.19
N SER A 338 0.71 -3.79 -5.98
CA SER A 338 -0.37 -3.95 -5.01
C SER A 338 -1.68 -3.71 -5.72
N GLN A 339 -2.68 -4.49 -5.41
CA GLN A 339 -4.02 -4.32 -5.96
C GLN A 339 -5.04 -4.22 -4.82
N THR A 340 -5.96 -3.29 -4.98
CA THR A 340 -7.07 -3.09 -4.06
C THR A 340 -8.37 -3.05 -4.87
N PRO A 341 -9.38 -3.89 -4.58
CA PRO A 341 -10.63 -3.88 -5.31
C PRO A 341 -11.32 -2.51 -5.19
N GLN A 342 -12.05 -2.11 -6.21
CA GLN A 342 -12.82 -0.85 -6.29
C GLN A 342 -11.97 0.44 -6.33
N VAL A 343 -10.65 0.32 -6.50
CA VAL A 343 -9.72 1.46 -6.59
C VAL A 343 -9.30 1.69 -8.04
N CYS A 344 -9.45 2.93 -8.50
CA CYS A 344 -9.02 3.37 -9.85
C CYS A 344 -7.56 3.85 -9.87
N LEU A 345 -7.11 4.46 -8.79
CA LEU A 345 -5.75 4.94 -8.62
C LEU A 345 -5.36 4.83 -7.15
N ASP A 346 -4.34 4.04 -6.86
CA ASP A 346 -3.71 3.94 -5.55
C ASP A 346 -2.28 4.48 -5.64
N ALA A 347 -2.08 5.69 -5.14
CA ALA A 347 -0.75 6.28 -5.00
C ALA A 347 -0.14 5.83 -3.68
N GLN A 348 1.04 5.26 -3.74
CA GLN A 348 1.70 4.66 -2.59
C GLN A 348 3.11 5.22 -2.43
N ILE A 349 3.53 5.40 -1.20
CA ILE A 349 4.91 5.71 -0.84
C ILE A 349 5.39 4.76 0.25
N TYR A 350 6.53 4.15 0.01
CA TYR A 350 7.20 3.23 0.93
C TYR A 350 8.55 3.79 1.33
N GLU A 351 8.80 3.88 2.62
CA GLU A 351 10.11 4.21 3.13
C GLU A 351 11.04 3.00 2.96
N LEU A 352 12.27 3.26 2.51
CA LEU A 352 13.35 2.30 2.42
C LEU A 352 14.48 2.79 3.33
N TRP A 353 15.35 1.90 3.77
CA TRP A 353 16.48 2.29 4.57
C TRP A 353 17.44 3.27 3.83
N ASP A 354 17.49 3.19 2.49
CA ASP A 354 18.36 3.98 1.61
C ASP A 354 17.58 4.99 0.73
N GLY A 355 16.33 5.30 1.10
CA GLY A 355 15.51 6.23 0.32
C GLY A 355 14.01 6.02 0.45
N ALA A 356 13.28 6.16 -0.67
CA ALA A 356 11.85 5.87 -0.75
C ALA A 356 11.48 5.29 -2.11
N TYR A 357 10.42 4.47 -2.13
CA TYR A 357 9.82 3.94 -3.35
C TYR A 357 8.41 4.49 -3.50
N LEU A 358 8.17 5.14 -4.62
CA LEU A 358 6.90 5.75 -4.96
C LEU A 358 6.28 4.99 -6.11
N VAL A 359 4.99 4.71 -6.03
CA VAL A 359 4.30 3.96 -7.08
C VAL A 359 2.83 4.35 -7.16
N TRP A 360 2.33 4.45 -8.38
CA TRP A 360 0.91 4.51 -8.69
C TRP A 360 0.46 3.17 -9.25
N MET A 361 -0.59 2.61 -8.69
CA MET A 361 -1.25 1.39 -9.15
C MET A 361 -2.58 1.74 -9.77
N THR A 362 -2.78 1.32 -11.02
CA THR A 362 -4.04 1.55 -11.75
C THR A 362 -4.49 0.27 -12.44
N PRO A 363 -5.80 0.04 -12.61
CA PRO A 363 -6.29 -1.02 -13.49
C PRO A 363 -5.80 -0.81 -14.92
N GLU A 364 -5.25 -1.84 -15.55
CA GLU A 364 -4.69 -1.80 -16.90
C GLU A 364 -5.71 -1.27 -17.91
N GLY A 365 -5.30 -0.23 -18.65
CA GLY A 365 -6.11 0.41 -19.69
C GLY A 365 -7.28 1.25 -19.16
N LEU A 366 -7.32 1.58 -17.87
CA LEU A 366 -8.29 2.53 -17.33
C LEU A 366 -7.94 3.97 -17.72
N TYR A 367 -6.68 4.30 -17.72
CA TYR A 367 -6.15 5.63 -18.08
C TYR A 367 -5.18 5.54 -19.24
N GLU A 368 -4.91 6.66 -19.89
CA GLU A 368 -3.81 6.75 -20.85
C GLU A 368 -2.47 6.74 -20.13
N HIS A 369 -1.61 5.79 -20.48
CA HIS A 369 -0.32 5.58 -19.78
C HIS A 369 0.61 6.81 -19.86
N ALA A 370 0.66 7.48 -21.01
CA ALA A 370 1.49 8.69 -21.18
C ALA A 370 1.02 9.81 -20.25
N TYR A 371 -0.29 10.02 -20.14
CA TYR A 371 -0.87 11.02 -19.26
C TYR A 371 -0.60 10.72 -17.77
N LEU A 372 -0.76 9.46 -17.34
CA LEU A 372 -0.40 9.06 -15.98
C LEU A 372 1.08 9.31 -15.68
N THR A 373 1.94 9.01 -16.65
CA THR A 373 3.39 9.22 -16.51
C THR A 373 3.73 10.70 -16.33
N GLU A 374 3.11 11.60 -17.08
CA GLU A 374 3.29 13.04 -16.93
C GLU A 374 2.85 13.52 -15.54
N LEU A 375 1.66 13.12 -15.09
CA LEU A 375 1.17 13.48 -13.76
C LEU A 375 2.02 12.90 -12.63
N PHE A 376 2.55 11.70 -12.81
CA PHE A 376 3.46 11.08 -11.85
C PHE A 376 4.78 11.88 -11.75
N GLN A 377 5.33 12.36 -12.86
CA GLN A 377 6.49 13.24 -12.88
C GLN A 377 6.21 14.59 -12.20
N ASP A 378 5.05 15.19 -12.46
CA ASP A 378 4.61 16.43 -11.79
C ASP A 378 4.55 16.24 -10.26
N TRP A 379 4.07 15.09 -9.80
CA TRP A 379 4.08 14.75 -8.37
C TRP A 379 5.48 14.66 -7.80
N LEU A 380 6.42 13.96 -8.49
CA LEU A 380 7.81 13.86 -8.08
C LEU A 380 8.50 15.24 -8.03
N GLU A 381 8.29 16.07 -9.04
CA GLU A 381 8.85 17.44 -9.08
C GLU A 381 8.36 18.26 -7.89
N ARG A 382 7.05 18.26 -7.62
CA ARG A 382 6.48 18.95 -6.44
C ARG A 382 7.02 18.44 -5.12
N LEU A 383 7.24 17.15 -5.03
CA LEU A 383 7.80 16.53 -3.84
C LEU A 383 9.26 16.91 -3.62
N LEU A 384 10.03 17.13 -4.70
CA LEU A 384 11.45 17.46 -4.67
C LEU A 384 11.74 18.97 -4.79
N GLU A 385 10.72 19.82 -5.10
CA GLU A 385 10.94 21.27 -5.16
C GLU A 385 11.60 21.80 -3.91
N GLU A 386 12.69 22.56 -4.07
CA GLU A 386 13.26 23.29 -2.96
C GLU A 386 12.29 24.40 -2.51
N PRO A 387 12.19 24.68 -1.19
CA PRO A 387 11.42 25.82 -0.73
C PRO A 387 11.98 27.07 -1.41
N LYS A 388 11.12 27.78 -2.16
CA LYS A 388 11.50 29.08 -2.71
C LYS A 388 11.89 29.95 -1.52
N GLY A 389 13.19 30.25 -1.38
CA GLY A 389 13.69 31.08 -0.32
C GLY A 389 12.94 32.42 -0.33
N GLU A 390 12.33 32.76 0.80
CA GLU A 390 11.77 34.08 1.04
C GLU A 390 12.87 35.15 1.06
#